data_735fb61c2c58cfb88c00b6e8f9fab8c7
#
_entry.id   735fb61c2c58cfb88c00b6e8f9fab8c7
#
_cell.length_a   1.000
_cell.length_b   1.000
_cell.length_c   1.000
_cell.angle_alpha   90.00
_cell.angle_beta   90.00
_cell.angle_gamma   90.00
#
_symmetry.space_group_name_H-M   'P 1'
#
loop_
_entity.id
_entity.type
_entity.pdbx_description
1 polymer ?
#
loop_
_entity_poly.entity_id
_entity_poly.type
_entity_poly.pdbx_seq_one_letter_code
_entity_poly.pdbx_strand_id
1 'polypeptide(L)'
;MRAALPEVGLHFVFVDPAMFDGFPESKRYPRQIYYRIAAPLLLPDTLERILYLDADTVIINPLTQLYAAPFGDAYFMACTHTRKLLEKLNAARLGMDEAAPYINTGVLLYNLPALRADLDMERVRAFADKKQDVFLLPDQDILTALYGDRVHLLDSMVYNLSDRILALHNAQLLADPVDLDWVRTHTVIIHYCGRLKPWKPHYVGVLDVFYHELMDEIRE
;
A
#
# COMPACT_ATOMS: atom_id res chain seq x y z
N MET A 1 -16.91 17.12 2.42
CA MET A 1 -15.65 16.80 3.12
C MET A 1 -15.10 17.96 3.95
N ARG A 2 -14.82 19.16 3.42
CA ARG A 2 -14.38 20.31 4.28
C ARG A 2 -15.35 20.71 5.39
N ALA A 3 -16.65 20.55 5.19
CA ALA A 3 -17.67 20.87 6.21
C ALA A 3 -17.71 19.85 7.36
N ALA A 4 -17.32 18.60 7.10
CA ALA A 4 -17.30 17.53 8.10
C ALA A 4 -15.97 17.47 8.89
N LEU A 5 -14.87 17.98 8.31
CA LEU A 5 -13.53 17.95 8.91
C LEU A 5 -12.86 19.31 8.74
N PRO A 6 -13.30 20.36 9.46
CA PRO A 6 -12.83 21.74 9.27
C PRO A 6 -11.34 21.94 9.61
N GLU A 7 -10.77 21.07 10.44
CA GLU A 7 -9.37 21.14 10.88
C GLU A 7 -8.41 20.46 9.87
N VAL A 8 -8.95 19.75 8.87
CA VAL A 8 -8.13 19.04 7.87
C VAL A 8 -7.86 19.94 6.67
N GLY A 9 -6.58 20.21 6.42
CA GLY A 9 -6.13 20.87 5.19
C GLY A 9 -6.25 19.93 3.99
N LEU A 10 -6.97 20.35 2.95
CA LEU A 10 -7.06 19.61 1.68
C LEU A 10 -6.20 20.30 0.63
N HIS A 11 -5.23 19.57 0.11
CA HIS A 11 -4.33 19.99 -0.94
C HIS A 11 -4.50 19.09 -2.16
N PHE A 12 -4.74 19.71 -3.32
CA PHE A 12 -4.89 18.96 -4.57
C PHE A 12 -3.57 19.04 -5.35
N VAL A 13 -3.02 17.89 -5.69
CA VAL A 13 -1.84 17.76 -6.52
C VAL A 13 -2.28 17.21 -7.87
N PHE A 14 -2.07 18.00 -8.93
CA PHE A 14 -2.40 17.59 -10.29
C PHE A 14 -1.20 16.85 -10.88
N VAL A 15 -1.45 15.66 -11.39
CA VAL A 15 -0.44 14.84 -12.06
C VAL A 15 -0.63 15.01 -13.56
N ASP A 16 0.42 15.39 -14.29
CA ASP A 16 0.38 15.37 -15.76
C ASP A 16 0.32 13.90 -16.23
N PRO A 17 -0.77 13.48 -16.88
CA PRO A 17 -0.90 12.11 -17.37
C PRO A 17 0.22 11.71 -18.34
N ALA A 18 0.80 12.67 -19.07
CA ALA A 18 1.88 12.42 -20.03
C ALA A 18 3.16 11.86 -19.35
N MET A 19 3.32 12.08 -18.04
CA MET A 19 4.41 11.50 -17.26
C MET A 19 4.45 9.96 -17.35
N PHE A 20 3.29 9.35 -17.59
CA PHE A 20 3.12 7.88 -17.66
C PHE A 20 2.70 7.40 -19.05
N ASP A 21 2.94 8.18 -20.11
CA ASP A 21 2.68 7.70 -21.48
C ASP A 21 3.55 6.48 -21.78
N GLY A 22 2.93 5.47 -22.40
CA GLY A 22 3.58 4.18 -22.70
C GLY A 22 3.54 3.15 -21.56
N PHE A 23 3.13 3.52 -20.34
CA PHE A 23 2.95 2.52 -19.28
C PHE A 23 1.77 1.60 -19.58
N PRO A 24 1.85 0.29 -19.22
CA PRO A 24 0.76 -0.64 -19.50
C PRO A 24 -0.50 -0.28 -18.72
N GLU A 25 -1.62 -0.17 -19.44
CA GLU A 25 -2.91 0.19 -18.87
C GLU A 25 -3.98 -0.88 -19.17
N SER A 26 -4.93 -1.04 -18.27
CA SER A 26 -6.10 -1.88 -18.46
C SER A 26 -7.30 -1.31 -17.70
N LYS A 27 -8.52 -1.84 -17.96
CA LYS A 27 -9.70 -1.49 -17.15
C LYS A 27 -9.51 -1.75 -15.65
N ARG A 28 -8.67 -2.71 -15.29
CA ARG A 28 -8.39 -3.06 -13.90
C ARG A 28 -7.27 -2.20 -13.31
N TYR A 29 -6.31 -1.83 -14.12
CA TYR A 29 -5.14 -1.06 -13.75
C TYR A 29 -5.03 0.17 -14.65
N PRO A 30 -5.81 1.23 -14.36
CA PRO A 30 -5.75 2.47 -15.10
C PRO A 30 -4.47 3.24 -14.73
N ARG A 31 -4.09 4.22 -15.54
CA ARG A 31 -2.88 5.04 -15.38
C ARG A 31 -2.67 5.60 -13.98
N GLN A 32 -3.76 5.92 -13.29
CA GLN A 32 -3.73 6.51 -11.95
C GLN A 32 -3.00 5.65 -10.90
N ILE A 33 -2.89 4.33 -11.11
CA ILE A 33 -2.13 3.45 -10.19
C ILE A 33 -0.66 3.85 -10.10
N TYR A 34 -0.10 4.43 -11.17
CA TYR A 34 1.31 4.83 -11.20
C TYR A 34 1.60 6.16 -10.51
N TYR A 35 0.58 6.98 -10.20
CA TYR A 35 0.78 8.30 -9.59
C TYR A 35 1.50 8.22 -8.25
N ARG A 36 1.31 7.12 -7.50
CA ARG A 36 2.05 6.86 -6.26
C ARG A 36 3.56 6.74 -6.47
N ILE A 37 4.03 6.32 -7.65
CA ILE A 37 5.46 6.20 -7.97
C ILE A 37 6.08 7.60 -8.06
N ALA A 38 5.40 8.55 -8.69
CA ALA A 38 5.89 9.90 -8.87
C ALA A 38 5.62 10.83 -7.66
N ALA A 39 4.91 10.37 -6.63
CA ALA A 39 4.57 11.20 -5.48
C ALA A 39 5.77 11.98 -4.89
N PRO A 40 6.99 11.42 -4.75
CA PRO A 40 8.15 12.16 -4.25
C PRO A 40 8.51 13.39 -5.08
N LEU A 41 8.29 13.34 -6.39
CA LEU A 41 8.63 14.42 -7.33
C LEU A 41 7.54 15.49 -7.44
N LEU A 42 6.31 15.17 -7.03
CA LEU A 42 5.13 16.03 -7.19
C LEU A 42 4.77 16.79 -5.92
N LEU A 43 5.28 16.33 -4.79
CA LEU A 43 4.97 16.91 -3.49
C LEU A 43 6.00 17.98 -3.09
N PRO A 44 5.60 18.99 -2.28
CA PRO A 44 6.51 20.04 -1.83
C PRO A 44 7.77 19.50 -1.17
N ASP A 45 8.93 20.11 -1.45
CA ASP A 45 10.23 19.71 -0.88
C ASP A 45 10.30 19.84 0.65
N THR A 46 9.44 20.65 1.23
CA THR A 46 9.31 20.79 2.70
C THR A 46 8.73 19.58 3.40
N LEU A 47 8.11 18.65 2.65
CA LEU A 47 7.62 17.40 3.21
C LEU A 47 8.75 16.37 3.25
N GLU A 48 9.01 15.83 4.43
CA GLU A 48 10.03 14.79 4.64
C GLU A 48 9.42 13.39 4.54
N ARG A 49 8.12 13.24 4.87
CA ARG A 49 7.41 11.97 4.82
C ARG A 49 5.95 12.14 4.48
N ILE A 50 5.35 11.11 3.88
CA ILE A 50 3.91 11.00 3.65
C ILE A 50 3.48 9.56 3.93
N LEU A 51 2.25 9.40 4.40
CA LEU A 51 1.56 8.12 4.42
C LEU A 51 0.60 8.08 3.22
N TYR A 52 0.91 7.21 2.26
CA TYR A 52 0.02 6.90 1.15
C TYR A 52 -0.95 5.80 1.58
N LEU A 53 -2.22 6.01 1.28
CA LEU A 53 -3.29 5.04 1.54
C LEU A 53 -4.14 4.85 0.28
N ASP A 54 -4.41 3.61 -0.08
CA ASP A 54 -5.45 3.30 -1.07
C ASP A 54 -6.83 3.69 -0.52
N ALA A 55 -7.74 4.10 -1.40
CA ALA A 55 -9.07 4.59 -1.03
C ALA A 55 -9.98 3.52 -0.40
N ASP A 56 -9.55 2.27 -0.36
CA ASP A 56 -10.24 1.13 0.24
C ASP A 56 -9.60 0.69 1.57
N THR A 57 -9.06 1.64 2.32
CA THR A 57 -8.54 1.45 3.68
C THR A 57 -9.43 2.11 4.74
N VAL A 58 -9.43 1.55 5.93
CA VAL A 58 -10.05 2.14 7.14
C VAL A 58 -9.00 2.17 8.24
N ILE A 59 -8.87 3.32 8.90
CA ILE A 59 -7.97 3.51 10.04
C ILE A 59 -8.82 3.37 11.31
N ILE A 60 -8.47 2.42 12.17
CA ILE A 60 -9.22 2.09 13.39
C ILE A 60 -8.46 2.39 14.67
N ASN A 61 -7.17 2.71 14.58
CA ASN A 61 -6.34 3.09 15.71
C ASN A 61 -5.34 4.19 15.30
N PRO A 62 -4.73 4.91 16.27
CA PRO A 62 -3.84 6.04 15.99
C PRO A 62 -2.63 5.69 15.10
N LEU A 63 -2.36 6.52 14.11
CA LEU A 63 -1.23 6.40 13.18
C LEU A 63 0.10 6.90 13.75
N THR A 64 0.10 7.47 14.96
CA THR A 64 1.23 8.22 15.52
C THR A 64 2.53 7.41 15.54
N GLN A 65 2.46 6.14 15.96
CA GLN A 65 3.65 5.28 16.03
C GLN A 65 4.20 4.98 14.64
N LEU A 66 3.32 4.66 13.68
CA LEU A 66 3.73 4.43 12.29
C LEU A 66 4.39 5.68 11.70
N TYR A 67 3.69 6.82 11.82
CA TYR A 67 4.14 8.06 11.18
C TYR A 67 5.44 8.59 11.79
N ALA A 68 5.71 8.36 13.08
CA ALA A 68 6.93 8.77 13.77
C ALA A 68 8.09 7.76 13.63
N ALA A 69 7.85 6.57 13.07
CA ALA A 69 8.86 5.53 12.98
C ALA A 69 10.10 5.98 12.19
N PRO A 70 11.32 5.65 12.65
CA PRO A 70 12.55 6.03 11.95
C PRO A 70 12.77 5.14 10.73
N PHE A 71 13.07 5.74 9.58
CA PHE A 71 13.31 5.01 8.34
C PHE A 71 14.63 4.22 8.31
N GLY A 72 15.66 4.67 9.06
CA GLY A 72 17.02 4.19 8.84
C GLY A 72 17.42 4.42 7.38
N ASP A 73 17.90 3.36 6.71
CA ASP A 73 18.27 3.41 5.29
C ASP A 73 17.10 3.09 4.33
N ALA A 74 15.87 2.91 4.86
CA ALA A 74 14.73 2.53 4.04
C ALA A 74 14.14 3.73 3.28
N TYR A 75 13.69 3.46 2.07
CA TYR A 75 12.92 4.40 1.25
C TYR A 75 11.43 4.33 1.55
N PHE A 76 10.97 3.14 1.94
CA PHE A 76 9.58 2.87 2.29
C PHE A 76 9.48 2.06 3.58
N MET A 77 8.38 2.26 4.29
CA MET A 77 7.85 1.26 5.19
C MET A 77 6.56 0.72 4.59
N ALA A 78 6.46 -0.60 4.48
CA ALA A 78 5.36 -1.28 3.81
C ALA A 78 5.13 -2.67 4.40
N CYS A 79 3.96 -3.24 4.11
CA CYS A 79 3.65 -4.62 4.45
C CYS A 79 3.81 -5.54 3.23
N THR A 80 4.04 -6.83 3.47
CA THR A 80 3.91 -7.86 2.44
C THR A 80 2.60 -8.64 2.62
N HIS A 81 1.94 -8.97 1.51
CA HIS A 81 0.77 -9.85 1.47
C HIS A 81 1.07 -11.18 0.79
N THR A 82 2.34 -11.47 0.54
CA THR A 82 2.79 -12.68 -0.16
C THR A 82 3.40 -13.68 0.80
N ARG A 83 3.29 -14.97 0.45
CA ARG A 83 3.99 -16.05 1.13
C ARG A 83 5.39 -16.20 0.54
N LYS A 84 6.36 -16.66 1.33
CA LYS A 84 7.76 -16.89 0.91
C LYS A 84 7.93 -17.62 -0.44
N LEU A 85 7.06 -18.60 -0.73
CA LEU A 85 7.11 -19.29 -2.03
C LEU A 85 6.74 -18.39 -3.21
N LEU A 86 5.75 -17.50 -3.03
CA LEU A 86 5.33 -16.55 -4.06
C LEU A 86 6.33 -15.39 -4.19
N GLU A 87 7.08 -15.06 -3.15
CA GLU A 87 8.17 -14.07 -3.20
C GLU A 87 9.25 -14.51 -4.17
N LYS A 88 9.71 -15.77 -4.10
CA LYS A 88 10.68 -16.33 -5.05
C LYS A 88 10.18 -16.32 -6.50
N LEU A 89 8.90 -16.64 -6.72
CA LEU A 89 8.30 -16.58 -8.06
C LEU A 89 8.25 -15.15 -8.58
N ASN A 90 7.90 -14.18 -7.73
CA ASN A 90 7.91 -12.77 -8.08
C ASN A 90 9.33 -12.26 -8.36
N ALA A 91 10.31 -12.64 -7.54
CA ALA A 91 11.70 -12.29 -7.74
C ALA A 91 12.21 -12.79 -9.10
N ALA A 92 11.97 -14.05 -9.44
CA ALA A 92 12.34 -14.62 -10.73
C ALA A 92 11.64 -13.92 -11.92
N ARG A 93 10.32 -13.66 -11.81
CA ARG A 93 9.52 -12.99 -12.83
C ARG A 93 10.00 -11.56 -13.09
N LEU A 94 10.27 -10.82 -12.04
CA LEU A 94 10.67 -9.42 -12.12
C LEU A 94 12.17 -9.24 -12.33
N GLY A 95 12.97 -10.27 -12.02
CA GLY A 95 14.43 -10.22 -12.08
C GLY A 95 15.02 -9.38 -10.95
N MET A 96 14.41 -9.46 -9.75
CA MET A 96 14.85 -8.78 -8.55
C MET A 96 15.57 -9.75 -7.61
N ASP A 97 16.22 -9.22 -6.57
CA ASP A 97 16.85 -10.02 -5.53
C ASP A 97 15.80 -10.90 -4.82
N GLU A 98 16.10 -12.19 -4.63
CA GLU A 98 15.23 -13.13 -3.92
C GLU A 98 15.06 -12.78 -2.42
N ALA A 99 15.99 -12.02 -1.85
CA ALA A 99 15.91 -11.54 -0.48
C ALA A 99 15.03 -10.30 -0.32
N ALA A 100 14.75 -9.56 -1.42
CA ALA A 100 13.90 -8.39 -1.37
C ALA A 100 12.42 -8.77 -1.23
N PRO A 101 11.70 -8.17 -0.26
CA PRO A 101 10.30 -8.49 -0.03
C PRO A 101 9.41 -7.99 -1.18
N TYR A 102 8.39 -8.76 -1.52
CA TYR A 102 7.34 -8.30 -2.43
C TYR A 102 6.28 -7.55 -1.62
N ILE A 103 6.25 -6.22 -1.74
CA ILE A 103 5.43 -5.34 -0.92
C ILE A 103 4.02 -5.13 -1.48
N ASN A 104 3.07 -4.85 -0.58
CA ASN A 104 1.76 -4.31 -0.95
C ASN A 104 1.81 -2.77 -0.96
N THR A 105 1.42 -2.15 -2.06
CA THR A 105 1.54 -0.71 -2.28
C THR A 105 0.32 0.12 -1.85
N GLY A 106 -0.68 -0.52 -1.26
CA GLY A 106 -1.89 0.18 -0.78
C GLY A 106 -1.72 0.91 0.55
N VAL A 107 -0.65 0.60 1.30
CA VAL A 107 -0.24 1.33 2.51
C VAL A 107 1.28 1.49 2.44
N LEU A 108 1.75 2.72 2.25
CA LEU A 108 3.17 3.05 2.13
C LEU A 108 3.50 4.30 2.95
N LEU A 109 4.44 4.20 3.87
CA LEU A 109 5.08 5.38 4.45
C LEU A 109 6.35 5.67 3.65
N TYR A 110 6.46 6.88 3.09
CA TYR A 110 7.54 7.31 2.21
C TYR A 110 8.59 8.12 2.97
N ASN A 111 9.86 7.82 2.76
CA ASN A 111 11.01 8.67 3.03
C ASN A 111 11.25 9.56 1.81
N LEU A 112 10.62 10.74 1.78
CA LEU A 112 10.65 11.60 0.60
C LEU A 112 12.05 12.10 0.25
N PRO A 113 12.90 12.55 1.19
CA PRO A 113 14.27 12.95 0.86
C PRO A 113 15.09 11.84 0.22
N ALA A 114 15.04 10.62 0.76
CA ALA A 114 15.78 9.49 0.20
C ALA A 114 15.29 9.11 -1.20
N LEU A 115 13.97 9.11 -1.40
CA LEU A 115 13.37 8.82 -2.70
C LEU A 115 13.66 9.89 -3.74
N ARG A 116 13.60 11.17 -3.38
CA ARG A 116 13.95 12.26 -4.31
C ARG A 116 15.40 12.18 -4.79
N ALA A 117 16.29 11.66 -3.96
CA ALA A 117 17.70 11.50 -4.31
C ALA A 117 17.97 10.35 -5.30
N ASP A 118 17.08 9.34 -5.36
CA ASP A 118 17.30 8.11 -6.16
C ASP A 118 16.21 7.84 -7.21
N LEU A 119 15.03 8.45 -7.09
CA LEU A 119 13.92 8.18 -7.99
C LEU A 119 14.21 8.77 -9.38
N ASP A 120 14.42 7.88 -10.34
CA ASP A 120 14.61 8.19 -11.75
C ASP A 120 13.43 7.65 -12.57
N MET A 121 12.61 8.53 -13.09
CA MET A 121 11.45 8.17 -13.93
C MET A 121 11.83 7.53 -15.25
N GLU A 122 13.04 7.77 -15.78
CA GLU A 122 13.55 7.09 -16.96
C GLU A 122 13.88 5.62 -16.66
N ARG A 123 14.50 5.36 -15.50
CA ARG A 123 14.71 3.99 -15.00
C ARG A 123 13.38 3.26 -14.78
N VAL A 124 12.39 3.95 -14.20
CA VAL A 124 11.04 3.40 -13.99
C VAL A 124 10.38 3.04 -15.32
N ARG A 125 10.44 3.93 -16.31
CA ARG A 125 9.89 3.72 -17.65
C ARG A 125 10.58 2.55 -18.36
N ALA A 126 11.90 2.56 -18.39
CA ALA A 126 12.69 1.48 -19.03
C ALA A 126 12.38 0.11 -18.40
N PHE A 127 12.17 0.05 -17.10
CA PHE A 127 11.75 -1.17 -16.42
C PHE A 127 10.32 -1.57 -16.81
N ALA A 128 9.39 -0.63 -16.85
CA ALA A 128 8.01 -0.89 -17.28
C ALA A 128 7.96 -1.44 -18.70
N ASP A 129 8.66 -0.79 -19.65
CA ASP A 129 8.74 -1.23 -21.05
C ASP A 129 9.30 -2.65 -21.17
N LYS A 130 10.37 -2.94 -20.43
CA LYS A 130 11.05 -4.25 -20.48
C LYS A 130 10.23 -5.37 -19.88
N LYS A 131 9.40 -5.10 -18.88
CA LYS A 131 8.75 -6.11 -18.04
C LYS A 131 7.22 -6.13 -18.15
N GLN A 132 6.60 -5.27 -18.97
CA GLN A 132 5.14 -5.16 -19.08
C GLN A 132 4.41 -6.50 -19.31
N ASP A 133 4.98 -7.41 -20.07
CA ASP A 133 4.38 -8.71 -20.41
C ASP A 133 4.26 -9.66 -19.21
N VAL A 134 5.05 -9.40 -18.15
CA VAL A 134 5.07 -10.24 -16.95
C VAL A 134 4.40 -9.56 -15.74
N PHE A 135 3.90 -8.34 -15.86
CA PHE A 135 3.25 -7.64 -14.75
C PHE A 135 1.94 -8.32 -14.34
N LEU A 136 1.75 -8.42 -13.02
CA LEU A 136 0.52 -8.88 -12.38
C LEU A 136 -0.19 -7.72 -11.65
N LEU A 137 0.58 -6.89 -10.98
CA LEU A 137 0.18 -5.69 -10.25
C LEU A 137 1.19 -4.59 -10.62
N PRO A 138 0.97 -3.86 -11.73
CA PRO A 138 2.05 -3.12 -12.40
C PRO A 138 2.78 -2.10 -11.51
N ASP A 139 2.07 -1.28 -10.75
CA ASP A 139 2.67 -0.29 -9.83
C ASP A 139 3.43 -0.96 -8.69
N GLN A 140 2.86 -2.04 -8.12
CA GLN A 140 3.46 -2.83 -7.07
C GLN A 140 4.69 -3.59 -7.58
N ASP A 141 4.60 -4.16 -8.77
CA ASP A 141 5.70 -4.85 -9.44
C ASP A 141 6.89 -3.91 -9.68
N ILE A 142 6.63 -2.69 -10.16
CA ILE A 142 7.65 -1.67 -10.40
C ILE A 142 8.33 -1.24 -9.09
N LEU A 143 7.54 -0.82 -8.10
CA LEU A 143 8.08 -0.34 -6.82
C LEU A 143 8.87 -1.44 -6.10
N THR A 144 8.35 -2.66 -6.10
CA THR A 144 9.03 -3.79 -5.47
C THR A 144 10.34 -4.13 -6.19
N ALA A 145 10.34 -4.18 -7.52
CA ALA A 145 11.53 -4.56 -8.28
C ALA A 145 12.65 -3.52 -8.22
N LEU A 146 12.31 -2.24 -8.18
CA LEU A 146 13.29 -1.16 -8.21
C LEU A 146 13.79 -0.73 -6.82
N TYR A 147 12.98 -0.95 -5.77
CA TYR A 147 13.22 -0.41 -4.43
C TYR A 147 12.94 -1.41 -3.30
N GLY A 148 12.68 -2.68 -3.60
CA GLY A 148 12.34 -3.68 -2.59
C GLY A 148 13.46 -3.97 -1.58
N ASP A 149 14.72 -3.76 -1.96
CA ASP A 149 15.89 -3.84 -1.09
C ASP A 149 16.00 -2.66 -0.09
N ARG A 150 15.21 -1.60 -0.29
CA ARG A 150 15.14 -0.39 0.54
C ARG A 150 13.81 -0.27 1.28
N VAL A 151 13.22 -1.40 1.65
CA VAL A 151 11.95 -1.44 2.38
C VAL A 151 12.15 -1.93 3.81
N HIS A 152 11.62 -1.16 4.77
CA HIS A 152 11.42 -1.65 6.13
C HIS A 152 10.04 -2.32 6.21
N LEU A 153 10.02 -3.63 6.46
CA LEU A 153 8.77 -4.38 6.56
C LEU A 153 8.04 -4.09 7.86
N LEU A 154 6.75 -3.77 7.72
CA LEU A 154 5.80 -3.60 8.81
C LEU A 154 4.98 -4.88 9.02
N ASP A 155 4.43 -5.02 10.21
CA ASP A 155 3.50 -6.10 10.53
C ASP A 155 2.17 -5.90 9.78
N SER A 156 1.83 -6.85 8.90
CA SER A 156 0.61 -6.82 8.10
C SER A 156 -0.66 -6.97 8.93
N MET A 157 -0.60 -7.62 10.10
CA MET A 157 -1.73 -7.73 11.04
C MET A 157 -2.07 -6.39 11.67
N VAL A 158 -1.07 -5.49 11.79
CA VAL A 158 -1.22 -4.18 12.42
C VAL A 158 -1.49 -3.08 11.39
N TYR A 159 -0.68 -3.01 10.33
CA TYR A 159 -0.66 -1.83 9.44
C TYR A 159 -1.23 -2.05 8.04
N ASN A 160 -1.69 -3.25 7.72
CA ASN A 160 -2.29 -3.52 6.40
C ASN A 160 -3.11 -4.82 6.44
N LEU A 161 -4.00 -4.92 7.43
CA LEU A 161 -4.80 -6.11 7.63
C LEU A 161 -5.88 -6.26 6.55
N SER A 162 -6.02 -7.47 6.03
CA SER A 162 -7.14 -7.86 5.17
C SER A 162 -7.72 -9.18 5.65
N ASP A 163 -8.96 -9.51 5.26
CA ASP A 163 -9.57 -10.81 5.61
C ASP A 163 -8.70 -11.99 5.21
N ARG A 164 -8.00 -11.87 4.08
CA ARG A 164 -7.06 -12.90 3.64
C ARG A 164 -5.89 -13.05 4.61
N ILE A 165 -5.30 -11.96 5.09
CA ILE A 165 -4.17 -12.00 6.04
C ILE A 165 -4.65 -12.57 7.38
N LEU A 166 -5.80 -12.12 7.87
CA LEU A 166 -6.41 -12.64 9.10
C LEU A 166 -6.67 -14.15 8.99
N ALA A 167 -7.30 -14.60 7.91
CA ALA A 167 -7.57 -16.01 7.68
C ALA A 167 -6.29 -16.85 7.58
N LEU A 168 -5.24 -16.30 6.94
CA LEU A 168 -3.93 -16.97 6.84
C LEU A 168 -3.23 -17.07 8.19
N HIS A 169 -3.33 -16.04 9.03
CA HIS A 169 -2.81 -16.06 10.39
C HIS A 169 -3.52 -17.15 11.22
N ASN A 170 -4.85 -17.13 11.24
CA ASN A 170 -5.65 -18.06 12.02
C ASN A 170 -5.59 -19.53 11.51
N ALA A 171 -5.15 -19.73 10.28
CA ALA A 171 -4.94 -21.08 9.72
C ALA A 171 -3.56 -21.67 10.06
N GLN A 172 -2.67 -20.94 10.72
CA GLN A 172 -1.35 -21.45 11.11
C GLN A 172 -1.46 -22.31 12.37
N LEU A 173 -0.89 -23.53 12.33
CA LEU A 173 -0.97 -24.50 13.43
C LEU A 173 -0.33 -24.04 14.75
N LEU A 174 0.64 -23.10 14.68
CA LEU A 174 1.41 -22.63 15.83
C LEU A 174 1.08 -21.18 16.22
N ALA A 175 0.17 -20.52 15.53
CA ALA A 175 -0.27 -19.18 15.87
C ALA A 175 -1.49 -19.26 16.81
N ASP A 176 -1.53 -18.39 17.81
CA ASP A 176 -2.76 -18.20 18.59
C ASP A 176 -3.77 -17.50 17.68
N PRO A 177 -4.98 -18.08 17.48
CA PRO A 177 -6.01 -17.44 16.67
C PRO A 177 -6.40 -16.09 17.25
N VAL A 178 -6.57 -15.10 16.39
CA VAL A 178 -7.02 -13.76 16.77
C VAL A 178 -8.46 -13.54 16.31
N ASP A 179 -9.23 -12.84 17.13
CA ASP A 179 -10.62 -12.46 16.90
C ASP A 179 -10.77 -10.97 16.54
N LEU A 180 -11.99 -10.50 16.40
CA LEU A 180 -12.28 -9.10 16.11
C LEU A 180 -11.94 -8.15 17.28
N ASP A 181 -11.95 -8.62 18.52
CA ASP A 181 -11.57 -7.82 19.68
C ASP A 181 -10.05 -7.58 19.68
N TRP A 182 -9.27 -8.59 19.31
CA TRP A 182 -7.85 -8.40 19.07
C TRP A 182 -7.59 -7.40 17.92
N VAL A 183 -8.31 -7.54 16.81
CA VAL A 183 -8.20 -6.59 15.67
C VAL A 183 -8.52 -5.18 16.12
N ARG A 184 -9.60 -4.98 16.87
CA ARG A 184 -10.03 -3.67 17.39
C ARG A 184 -8.97 -2.97 18.24
N THR A 185 -8.20 -3.73 19.00
CA THR A 185 -7.22 -3.19 19.94
C THR A 185 -5.80 -3.07 19.39
N HIS A 186 -5.44 -3.87 18.37
CA HIS A 186 -4.06 -3.96 17.88
C HIS A 186 -3.88 -3.51 16.41
N THR A 187 -4.89 -3.68 15.57
CA THR A 187 -4.79 -3.27 14.16
C THR A 187 -4.98 -1.76 14.03
N VAL A 188 -4.14 -1.14 13.23
CA VAL A 188 -4.20 0.31 12.93
C VAL A 188 -4.89 0.56 11.60
N ILE A 189 -4.55 -0.20 10.56
CA ILE A 189 -5.10 -0.02 9.21
C ILE A 189 -5.67 -1.34 8.70
N ILE A 190 -6.94 -1.31 8.32
CA ILE A 190 -7.62 -2.38 7.57
C ILE A 190 -7.63 -1.98 6.10
N HIS A 191 -7.26 -2.90 5.22
CA HIS A 191 -7.21 -2.70 3.78
C HIS A 191 -8.07 -3.74 3.07
N TYR A 192 -9.19 -3.30 2.52
CA TYR A 192 -10.12 -4.15 1.78
C TYR A 192 -9.64 -4.41 0.35
N CYS A 193 -8.37 -4.85 0.24
CA CYS A 193 -7.76 -5.13 -1.06
C CYS A 193 -8.47 -6.27 -1.80
N GLY A 194 -8.55 -6.17 -3.12
CA GLY A 194 -9.19 -7.19 -3.95
C GLY A 194 -10.56 -6.78 -4.51
N ARG A 195 -11.33 -7.76 -5.00
CA ARG A 195 -12.59 -7.50 -5.73
C ARG A 195 -13.80 -7.31 -4.80
N LEU A 196 -13.80 -7.99 -3.68
CA LEU A 196 -14.88 -7.93 -2.69
C LEU A 196 -14.64 -6.70 -1.82
N LYS A 197 -15.68 -5.88 -1.67
CA LYS A 197 -15.61 -4.63 -0.93
C LYS A 197 -16.76 -4.57 0.08
N PRO A 198 -16.56 -4.06 1.31
CA PRO A 198 -17.60 -4.04 2.35
C PRO A 198 -18.82 -3.19 1.97
N TRP A 199 -18.67 -2.25 1.05
CA TRP A 199 -19.78 -1.44 0.51
C TRP A 199 -20.52 -2.07 -0.68
N LYS A 200 -20.19 -3.30 -1.05
CA LYS A 200 -20.85 -4.03 -2.13
C LYS A 200 -21.63 -5.21 -1.56
N PRO A 201 -22.75 -5.60 -2.22
CA PRO A 201 -23.46 -6.81 -1.85
C PRO A 201 -22.53 -8.04 -1.99
N HIS A 202 -22.79 -9.05 -1.17
CA HIS A 202 -22.03 -10.32 -1.16
C HIS A 202 -20.56 -10.20 -0.77
N TYR A 203 -20.24 -9.26 0.10
CA TYR A 203 -18.94 -9.28 0.76
C TYR A 203 -18.74 -10.59 1.51
N VAL A 204 -17.56 -11.18 1.40
CA VAL A 204 -17.16 -12.39 2.11
C VAL A 204 -15.94 -12.06 2.95
N GLY A 205 -16.13 -11.96 4.24
CA GLY A 205 -15.11 -11.60 5.21
C GLY A 205 -15.75 -11.27 6.54
N VAL A 206 -14.94 -10.94 7.53
CA VAL A 206 -15.38 -10.58 8.89
C VAL A 206 -14.99 -9.14 9.26
N LEU A 207 -14.17 -8.48 8.45
CA LEU A 207 -13.65 -7.15 8.72
C LEU A 207 -14.60 -6.02 8.27
N ASP A 208 -15.71 -6.31 7.59
CA ASP A 208 -16.69 -5.32 7.14
C ASP A 208 -17.37 -4.58 8.31
N VAL A 209 -17.39 -5.16 9.50
CA VAL A 209 -17.89 -4.52 10.72
C VAL A 209 -17.22 -3.16 10.95
N PHE A 210 -15.91 -3.04 10.76
CA PHE A 210 -15.18 -1.79 10.96
C PHE A 210 -15.50 -0.72 9.91
N TYR A 211 -15.81 -1.14 8.69
CA TYR A 211 -16.31 -0.23 7.67
C TYR A 211 -17.70 0.30 8.00
N HIS A 212 -18.60 -0.56 8.44
CA HIS A 212 -19.97 -0.18 8.74
C HIS A 212 -20.03 0.72 9.99
N GLU A 213 -19.27 0.40 11.03
CA GLU A 213 -19.13 1.26 12.22
C GLU A 213 -18.68 2.69 11.83
N LEU A 214 -17.61 2.82 11.03
CA LEU A 214 -17.14 4.12 10.55
C LEU A 214 -18.20 4.85 9.71
N MET A 215 -18.92 4.13 8.85
CA MET A 215 -19.97 4.73 8.03
C MET A 215 -21.16 5.23 8.84
N ASP A 216 -21.48 4.59 9.96
CA ASP A 216 -22.54 5.01 10.86
C ASP A 216 -22.11 6.26 11.63
N GLU A 217 -20.87 6.33 12.13
CA GLU A 217 -20.30 7.54 12.77
C GLU A 217 -20.29 8.77 11.81
N ILE A 218 -20.02 8.57 10.52
CA ILE A 218 -20.01 9.69 9.55
C ILE A 218 -21.43 10.21 9.23
N ARG A 219 -22.45 9.39 9.44
CA ARG A 219 -23.85 9.75 9.16
C ARG A 219 -24.55 10.46 10.30
N GLU A 220 -24.05 10.32 11.53
CA GLU A 220 -24.48 11.07 12.71
C GLU A 220 -23.92 12.51 12.69
#